data_319a8c0f020c37fd2ceaf18eb4c8022f
#
_entry.id   319a8c0f020c37fd2ceaf18eb4c8022f
#
_cell.length_a   1.000
_cell.length_b   1.000
_cell.length_c   1.000
_cell.angle_alpha   90.00
_cell.angle_beta   90.00
_cell.angle_gamma   90.00
#
_symmetry.space_group_name_H-M   'P 1'
#
loop_
_entity.id
_entity.type
_entity.pdbx_description
1 polymer ?
#
loop_
_entity_poly.entity_id
_entity_poly.type
_entity_poly.pdbx_seq_one_letter_code
_entity_poly.pdbx_strand_id
1 'polypeptide(L)'
;MRVQSYAAGALFALPALAQTTNTTLSTDPFKIWNITATNITASFVGYGARTQAIYVPDSNGTLQDVVVGYDTGKAYLHDSETNHTYFGATVGRYANRIKNGTFTIDGNTYQIPENENNGHDTLHGGFVGYDQRNWTVTAYANDSITFSLLDPGWQNFPGAVLTHVTFTVGNEVTPVNPKGLPQLTSRIVSLSLTEKTPIMLANHIYWNLGAFQVPTILNDTLHMPLASRYVQGDNIEIPNGTIAEVSVSYNGALDYTYPKQIGANLDDTTGACGYNCTGVDNCFINTRDPYYQPDSLVPIIHLSSPATGITLDVATNQAAAQIYTCNGQNGTIPIKSSQKAANEAAGKGGVDYVNKYGCIVIETEGWIDAINYPEWGQQEIYAPYDAPTVNLATYQFGTL
;
A
#
# COMPACT_ATOMS: atom_id res chain seq x y z
N MET A 1 -6.92 22.21 -61.26
CA MET A 1 -6.54 22.03 -59.84
C MET A 1 -6.82 20.56 -59.48
N ARG A 2 -5.77 19.76 -59.33
CA ARG A 2 -5.88 18.36 -58.89
C ARG A 2 -5.61 18.34 -57.36
N VAL A 3 -6.60 17.87 -56.60
CA VAL A 3 -6.47 17.64 -55.17
C VAL A 3 -5.89 16.23 -54.99
N GLN A 4 -4.69 16.13 -54.44
CA GLN A 4 -4.09 14.87 -54.03
C GLN A 4 -4.53 14.59 -52.57
N SER A 5 -5.27 13.48 -52.41
CA SER A 5 -5.60 12.93 -51.09
C SER A 5 -4.43 12.10 -50.57
N TYR A 6 -3.88 12.48 -49.43
CA TYR A 6 -2.95 11.65 -48.66
C TYR A 6 -3.75 10.78 -47.73
N ALA A 7 -3.76 9.47 -47.97
CA ALA A 7 -4.24 8.49 -47.01
C ALA A 7 -3.12 8.20 -46.00
N ALA A 8 -3.29 8.65 -44.75
CA ALA A 8 -2.44 8.25 -43.66
C ALA A 8 -2.85 6.88 -43.16
N GLY A 9 -2.07 5.85 -43.50
CA GLY A 9 -2.23 4.51 -42.94
C GLY A 9 -1.73 4.49 -41.47
N ALA A 10 -2.64 4.35 -40.52
CA ALA A 10 -2.28 4.04 -39.14
C ALA A 10 -1.89 2.56 -39.06
N LEU A 11 -0.60 2.30 -38.90
CA LEU A 11 -0.12 0.97 -38.49
C LEU A 11 -0.50 0.75 -37.01
N PHE A 12 -1.52 -0.07 -36.79
CA PHE A 12 -1.76 -0.64 -35.47
C PHE A 12 -0.69 -1.73 -35.22
N ALA A 13 0.27 -1.46 -34.38
CA ALA A 13 1.14 -2.51 -33.83
C ALA A 13 0.26 -3.41 -32.94
N LEU A 14 0.01 -4.63 -33.39
CA LEU A 14 -0.58 -5.68 -32.56
C LEU A 14 0.41 -5.98 -31.44
N PRO A 15 -0.02 -6.03 -30.16
CA PRO A 15 0.84 -6.48 -29.09
C PRO A 15 1.28 -7.92 -29.37
N ALA A 16 2.57 -8.18 -29.25
CA ALA A 16 3.11 -9.53 -29.35
C ALA A 16 2.37 -10.43 -28.35
N LEU A 17 1.73 -11.47 -28.85
CA LEU A 17 1.16 -12.53 -28.04
C LEU A 17 2.32 -13.16 -27.24
N ALA A 18 2.32 -12.95 -25.94
CA ALA A 18 3.21 -13.66 -25.04
C ALA A 18 3.03 -15.17 -25.26
N GLN A 19 4.12 -15.87 -25.57
CA GLN A 19 4.08 -17.33 -25.64
C GLN A 19 3.74 -17.85 -24.23
N THR A 20 2.50 -18.31 -24.07
CA THR A 20 2.10 -19.04 -22.88
C THR A 20 2.84 -20.38 -22.90
N THR A 21 3.93 -20.47 -22.15
CA THR A 21 4.43 -21.79 -21.74
C THR A 21 3.33 -22.41 -20.89
N ASN A 22 2.89 -23.62 -21.23
CA ASN A 22 1.90 -24.42 -20.47
C ASN A 22 2.50 -24.87 -19.13
N THR A 23 2.94 -23.97 -18.30
CA THR A 23 3.32 -24.23 -16.92
C THR A 23 2.04 -24.10 -16.09
N THR A 24 1.54 -25.23 -15.59
CA THR A 24 0.46 -25.23 -14.60
C THR A 24 0.90 -24.36 -13.42
N LEU A 25 0.21 -23.24 -13.22
CA LEU A 25 0.50 -22.33 -12.10
C LEU A 25 0.29 -23.09 -10.78
N SER A 26 1.21 -22.90 -9.83
CA SER A 26 1.10 -23.54 -8.51
C SER A 26 -0.14 -23.02 -7.79
N THR A 27 -0.89 -23.95 -7.18
CA THR A 27 -2.02 -23.63 -6.30
C THR A 27 -1.61 -23.49 -4.83
N ASP A 28 -0.33 -23.68 -4.50
CA ASP A 28 0.19 -23.48 -3.14
C ASP A 28 0.18 -21.97 -2.82
N PRO A 29 -0.67 -21.50 -1.88
CA PRO A 29 -0.76 -20.10 -1.54
C PRO A 29 0.49 -19.58 -0.81
N PHE A 30 1.35 -20.47 -0.31
CA PHE A 30 2.57 -20.13 0.42
C PHE A 30 3.82 -20.13 -0.46
N LYS A 31 3.69 -20.49 -1.74
CA LYS A 31 4.79 -20.40 -2.69
C LYS A 31 5.23 -18.95 -2.84
N ILE A 32 6.54 -18.71 -2.77
CA ILE A 32 7.13 -17.42 -3.12
C ILE A 32 7.28 -17.34 -4.63
N TRP A 33 6.80 -16.25 -5.21
CA TRP A 33 6.88 -15.92 -6.63
C TRP A 33 7.77 -14.68 -6.80
N ASN A 34 8.67 -14.72 -7.75
CA ASN A 34 9.60 -13.63 -8.02
C ASN A 34 9.34 -13.04 -9.41
N ILE A 35 9.28 -11.72 -9.49
CA ILE A 35 9.29 -10.98 -10.75
C ILE A 35 10.49 -10.04 -10.77
N THR A 36 11.08 -9.84 -11.95
CA THR A 36 12.36 -9.13 -12.07
C THR A 36 12.37 -8.18 -13.26
N ALA A 37 13.01 -7.04 -13.08
CA ALA A 37 13.42 -6.13 -14.14
C ALA A 37 14.83 -5.59 -13.82
N THR A 38 15.33 -4.66 -14.64
CA THR A 38 16.63 -4.05 -14.39
C THR A 38 16.63 -3.34 -13.03
N ASN A 39 17.56 -3.74 -12.16
CA ASN A 39 17.76 -3.18 -10.82
C ASN A 39 16.58 -3.31 -9.85
N ILE A 40 15.62 -4.20 -10.14
CA ILE A 40 14.55 -4.52 -9.20
C ILE A 40 14.19 -6.00 -9.27
N THR A 41 14.03 -6.60 -8.11
CA THR A 41 13.38 -7.91 -7.92
C THR A 41 12.35 -7.78 -6.83
N ALA A 42 11.13 -8.24 -7.08
CA ALA A 42 10.07 -8.27 -6.10
C ALA A 42 9.54 -9.70 -5.91
N SER A 43 9.26 -10.06 -4.66
CA SER A 43 8.79 -11.38 -4.26
C SER A 43 7.41 -11.29 -3.64
N PHE A 44 6.54 -12.26 -3.97
CA PHE A 44 5.14 -12.26 -3.57
C PHE A 44 4.68 -13.63 -3.09
N VAL A 45 3.62 -13.62 -2.26
CA VAL A 45 2.98 -14.83 -1.72
C VAL A 45 1.48 -14.75 -2.00
N GLY A 46 0.85 -15.87 -2.40
CA GLY A 46 -0.59 -15.93 -2.69
C GLY A 46 -1.48 -15.79 -1.45
N TYR A 47 -1.01 -16.15 -0.26
CA TYR A 47 -1.72 -15.90 0.99
C TYR A 47 -1.76 -14.41 1.30
N GLY A 48 -2.93 -13.78 1.14
CA GLY A 48 -3.13 -12.34 1.29
C GLY A 48 -2.62 -11.49 0.11
N ALA A 49 -2.25 -12.09 -1.04
CA ALA A 49 -1.61 -11.42 -2.18
C ALA A 49 -0.49 -10.47 -1.71
N ARG A 50 0.44 -10.99 -0.89
CA ARG A 50 1.42 -10.22 -0.12
C ARG A 50 2.68 -9.93 -0.91
N THR A 51 3.20 -8.73 -0.73
CA THR A 51 4.60 -8.38 -1.07
C THR A 51 5.51 -8.91 0.03
N GLN A 52 6.46 -9.79 -0.32
CA GLN A 52 7.36 -10.45 0.63
C GLN A 52 8.73 -9.78 0.69
N ALA A 53 9.30 -9.38 -0.46
CA ALA A 53 10.59 -8.71 -0.56
C ALA A 53 10.62 -7.77 -1.77
N ILE A 54 11.39 -6.69 -1.68
CA ILE A 54 11.71 -5.80 -2.80
C ILE A 54 13.18 -5.44 -2.70
N TYR A 55 13.95 -5.89 -3.69
CA TYR A 55 15.39 -5.62 -3.80
C TYR A 55 15.63 -4.50 -4.79
N VAL A 56 16.30 -3.44 -4.36
CA VAL A 56 16.69 -2.27 -5.17
C VAL A 56 18.11 -1.82 -4.80
N PRO A 57 18.87 -1.18 -5.71
CA PRO A 57 20.23 -0.73 -5.41
C PRO A 57 20.24 0.45 -4.44
N ASP A 58 21.18 0.40 -3.49
CA ASP A 58 21.56 1.53 -2.66
C ASP A 58 22.49 2.50 -3.43
N SER A 59 22.96 3.57 -2.78
CA SER A 59 23.87 4.56 -3.38
C SER A 59 25.22 3.98 -3.83
N ASN A 60 25.58 2.77 -3.38
CA ASN A 60 26.79 2.06 -3.80
C ASN A 60 26.52 1.00 -4.89
N GLY A 61 25.25 0.86 -5.31
CA GLY A 61 24.82 -0.17 -6.27
C GLY A 61 24.60 -1.55 -5.65
N THR A 62 24.61 -1.68 -4.33
CA THR A 62 24.33 -2.94 -3.64
C THR A 62 22.82 -3.12 -3.51
N LEU A 63 22.31 -4.29 -3.91
CA LEU A 63 20.89 -4.60 -3.77
C LEU A 63 20.50 -4.75 -2.30
N GLN A 64 19.53 -3.97 -1.86
CA GLN A 64 18.97 -3.96 -0.52
C GLN A 64 17.51 -4.38 -0.56
N ASP A 65 17.09 -5.24 0.37
CA ASP A 65 15.67 -5.56 0.57
C ASP A 65 15.03 -4.53 1.51
N VAL A 66 14.16 -3.71 0.94
CA VAL A 66 13.62 -2.50 1.58
C VAL A 66 12.24 -2.68 2.22
N VAL A 67 11.77 -3.92 2.43
CA VAL A 67 10.46 -4.17 3.04
C VAL A 67 10.55 -5.15 4.21
N VAL A 68 9.65 -4.97 5.18
CA VAL A 68 9.43 -5.92 6.28
C VAL A 68 8.67 -7.14 5.75
N GLY A 69 9.00 -8.31 6.25
CA GLY A 69 8.32 -9.55 5.89
C GLY A 69 8.94 -10.76 6.59
N TYR A 70 8.54 -11.93 6.15
CA TYR A 70 9.04 -13.22 6.66
C TYR A 70 9.82 -13.98 5.59
N ASP A 71 10.71 -14.85 6.02
CA ASP A 71 11.54 -15.67 5.12
C ASP A 71 10.74 -16.70 4.31
N THR A 72 9.58 -17.14 4.82
CA THR A 72 8.76 -18.17 4.17
C THR A 72 7.28 -17.76 4.09
N GLY A 73 6.58 -18.23 3.06
CA GLY A 73 5.14 -17.96 2.91
C GLY A 73 4.29 -18.49 4.06
N LYS A 74 4.67 -19.63 4.66
CA LYS A 74 3.93 -20.18 5.82
C LYS A 74 4.08 -19.35 7.09
N ALA A 75 5.13 -18.54 7.21
CA ALA A 75 5.31 -17.67 8.36
C ALA A 75 4.22 -16.58 8.42
N TYR A 76 3.67 -16.17 7.27
CA TYR A 76 2.54 -15.23 7.24
C TYR A 76 1.24 -15.84 7.78
N LEU A 77 0.99 -17.16 7.58
CA LEU A 77 -0.13 -17.83 8.22
C LEU A 77 0.04 -17.86 9.73
N HIS A 78 1.23 -18.22 10.21
CA HIS A 78 1.52 -18.21 11.64
C HIS A 78 1.37 -16.81 12.25
N ASP A 79 1.81 -15.79 11.55
CA ASP A 79 1.64 -14.39 11.97
C ASP A 79 0.16 -14.00 12.07
N SER A 80 -0.67 -14.39 11.10
CA SER A 80 -2.12 -14.11 11.14
C SER A 80 -2.82 -14.78 12.33
N GLU A 81 -2.28 -15.89 12.82
CA GLU A 81 -2.79 -16.63 13.99
C GLU A 81 -2.24 -16.09 15.33
N THR A 82 -1.23 -15.20 15.30
CA THR A 82 -0.52 -14.75 16.51
C THR A 82 -0.49 -13.22 16.63
N ASN A 83 0.38 -12.54 15.84
CA ASN A 83 0.59 -11.09 15.93
C ASN A 83 -0.35 -10.30 15.03
N HIS A 84 -0.77 -10.89 13.91
CA HIS A 84 -1.61 -10.32 12.87
C HIS A 84 -1.09 -8.95 12.36
N THR A 85 0.15 -8.93 11.86
CA THR A 85 0.86 -7.69 11.53
C THR A 85 0.48 -7.08 10.18
N TYR A 86 -0.24 -7.78 9.33
CA TYR A 86 -0.59 -7.38 7.94
C TYR A 86 0.62 -7.17 7.00
N PHE A 87 1.83 -7.60 7.34
CA PHE A 87 3.04 -7.36 6.53
C PHE A 87 2.85 -7.70 5.06
N GLY A 88 2.96 -6.66 4.21
CA GLY A 88 2.88 -6.75 2.77
C GLY A 88 1.52 -7.12 2.17
N ALA A 89 0.47 -7.28 2.99
CA ALA A 89 -0.83 -7.79 2.56
C ALA A 89 -1.60 -6.83 1.63
N THR A 90 -2.47 -7.41 0.81
CA THR A 90 -3.61 -6.69 0.24
C THR A 90 -4.74 -6.76 1.25
N VAL A 91 -5.13 -5.61 1.82
CA VAL A 91 -6.18 -5.51 2.83
C VAL A 91 -7.52 -5.11 2.22
N GLY A 92 -8.62 -5.58 2.79
CA GLY A 92 -10.00 -5.40 2.32
C GLY A 92 -10.90 -6.54 2.85
N ARG A 93 -12.22 -6.56 2.47
CA ARG A 93 -12.91 -5.85 1.37
C ARG A 93 -12.91 -4.32 1.51
N TYR A 94 -12.84 -3.83 2.75
CA TYR A 94 -12.73 -2.41 3.05
C TYR A 94 -11.50 -2.21 3.93
N ALA A 95 -10.51 -1.50 3.38
CA ALA A 95 -9.27 -1.19 4.07
C ALA A 95 -9.53 -0.19 5.20
N ASN A 96 -8.66 -0.19 6.20
CA ASN A 96 -8.74 0.70 7.35
C ASN A 96 -10.06 0.51 8.14
N ARG A 97 -10.52 1.50 8.88
CA ARG A 97 -11.59 1.37 9.90
C ARG A 97 -12.97 1.72 9.36
N ILE A 98 -13.98 0.98 9.86
CA ILE A 98 -15.41 1.32 9.75
C ILE A 98 -15.96 1.42 11.17
N LYS A 99 -16.45 2.60 11.56
CA LYS A 99 -16.99 2.88 12.88
C LYS A 99 -18.16 1.96 13.23
N ASN A 100 -18.10 1.34 14.43
CA ASN A 100 -19.10 0.42 14.93
C ASN A 100 -19.42 -0.76 13.98
N GLY A 101 -18.52 -1.08 13.03
CA GLY A 101 -18.77 -2.10 12.02
C GLY A 101 -20.07 -1.90 11.22
N THR A 102 -20.56 -0.66 11.09
CA THR A 102 -21.86 -0.37 10.46
C THR A 102 -21.72 0.59 9.29
N PHE A 103 -22.58 0.41 8.29
CA PHE A 103 -22.79 1.34 7.19
C PHE A 103 -24.20 1.21 6.61
N THR A 104 -24.67 2.19 5.84
CA THR A 104 -26.00 2.19 5.25
C THR A 104 -25.95 2.25 3.74
N ILE A 105 -26.69 1.35 3.07
CA ILE A 105 -26.89 1.34 1.62
C ILE A 105 -28.36 1.40 1.32
N ASP A 106 -28.80 2.39 0.55
CA ASP A 106 -30.22 2.58 0.13
C ASP A 106 -31.21 2.50 1.31
N GLY A 107 -30.83 3.06 2.47
CA GLY A 107 -31.65 3.09 3.69
C GLY A 107 -31.59 1.81 4.53
N ASN A 108 -30.87 0.78 4.12
CA ASN A 108 -30.66 -0.45 4.89
C ASN A 108 -29.32 -0.39 5.61
N THR A 109 -29.33 -0.62 6.93
CA THR A 109 -28.11 -0.69 7.73
C THR A 109 -27.55 -2.11 7.73
N TYR A 110 -26.26 -2.22 7.48
CA TYR A 110 -25.49 -3.47 7.51
C TYR A 110 -24.60 -3.46 8.74
N GLN A 111 -24.42 -4.64 9.36
CA GLN A 111 -23.52 -4.89 10.47
C GLN A 111 -22.49 -5.94 10.06
N ILE A 112 -21.22 -5.55 10.12
CA ILE A 112 -20.08 -6.42 9.87
C ILE A 112 -19.30 -6.66 11.17
N PRO A 113 -18.44 -7.70 11.26
CA PRO A 113 -17.70 -8.00 12.48
C PRO A 113 -16.79 -6.87 12.92
N GLU A 114 -16.85 -6.56 14.20
CA GLU A 114 -15.97 -5.60 14.88
C GLU A 114 -14.77 -6.35 15.46
N ASN A 115 -13.59 -6.18 14.88
CA ASN A 115 -12.39 -6.96 15.20
C ASN A 115 -11.28 -6.15 15.87
N GLU A 116 -11.49 -4.86 16.09
CA GLU A 116 -10.52 -3.96 16.72
C GLU A 116 -11.16 -3.17 17.87
N ASN A 117 -10.35 -2.51 18.69
CA ASN A 117 -10.75 -1.58 19.75
C ASN A 117 -11.84 -2.11 20.70
N ASN A 118 -11.77 -3.40 21.08
CA ASN A 118 -12.76 -4.08 21.92
C ASN A 118 -14.19 -4.08 21.31
N GLY A 119 -14.32 -4.18 20.00
CA GLY A 119 -15.60 -4.22 19.31
C GLY A 119 -16.20 -2.83 19.06
N HIS A 120 -15.38 -1.83 18.82
CA HIS A 120 -15.84 -0.47 18.47
C HIS A 120 -15.73 -0.17 16.98
N ASP A 121 -15.04 -1.01 16.22
CA ASP A 121 -14.84 -0.83 14.77
C ASP A 121 -14.47 -2.13 14.06
N THR A 122 -14.60 -2.09 12.74
CA THR A 122 -14.04 -3.11 11.85
C THR A 122 -12.76 -2.56 11.25
N LEU A 123 -11.65 -3.29 11.39
CA LEU A 123 -10.38 -2.99 10.74
C LEU A 123 -10.14 -3.99 9.59
N HIS A 124 -9.72 -3.47 8.43
CA HIS A 124 -9.26 -4.24 7.26
C HIS A 124 -10.19 -5.38 6.81
N GLY A 125 -11.52 -5.16 6.93
CA GLY A 125 -12.52 -6.11 6.46
C GLY A 125 -12.92 -7.20 7.44
N GLY A 126 -12.55 -7.09 8.73
CA GLY A 126 -13.02 -7.94 9.81
C GLY A 126 -12.03 -9.02 10.24
N PHE A 127 -12.50 -10.03 11.01
CA PHE A 127 -11.63 -11.07 11.61
C PHE A 127 -10.83 -11.89 10.60
N VAL A 128 -11.39 -12.13 9.41
CA VAL A 128 -10.71 -12.84 8.33
C VAL A 128 -10.87 -12.03 7.04
N GLY A 129 -10.05 -11.00 6.91
CA GLY A 129 -9.99 -10.10 5.76
C GLY A 129 -9.30 -10.72 4.53
N TYR A 130 -9.06 -9.90 3.53
CA TYR A 130 -8.40 -10.31 2.29
C TYR A 130 -6.93 -10.71 2.51
N ASP A 131 -6.29 -10.18 3.54
CA ASP A 131 -4.96 -10.52 4.02
C ASP A 131 -4.79 -11.96 4.46
N GLN A 132 -5.89 -12.63 4.89
CA GLN A 132 -5.90 -14.00 5.34
C GLN A 132 -6.54 -14.97 4.33
N ARG A 133 -6.77 -14.54 3.09
CA ARG A 133 -7.35 -15.40 2.04
C ARG A 133 -6.27 -15.96 1.12
N ASN A 134 -6.56 -17.15 0.60
CA ASN A 134 -5.74 -17.78 -0.42
C ASN A 134 -6.12 -17.22 -1.79
N TRP A 135 -5.31 -16.31 -2.32
CA TRP A 135 -5.47 -15.78 -3.66
C TRP A 135 -4.89 -16.73 -4.69
N THR A 136 -5.58 -16.85 -5.82
CA THR A 136 -5.12 -17.68 -6.93
C THR A 136 -4.24 -16.85 -7.86
N VAL A 137 -3.07 -17.37 -8.23
CA VAL A 137 -2.26 -16.78 -9.29
C VAL A 137 -2.92 -17.09 -10.63
N THR A 138 -3.40 -16.05 -11.31
CA THR A 138 -4.12 -16.17 -12.59
C THR A 138 -3.29 -15.76 -13.80
N ALA A 139 -2.22 -14.97 -13.58
CA ALA A 139 -1.23 -14.69 -14.61
C ALA A 139 0.16 -14.54 -13.95
N TYR A 140 1.19 -14.98 -14.67
CA TYR A 140 2.58 -14.86 -14.23
C TYR A 140 3.52 -14.75 -15.43
N ALA A 141 4.36 -13.73 -15.40
CA ALA A 141 5.43 -13.48 -16.36
C ALA A 141 6.73 -13.13 -15.62
N ASN A 142 7.80 -12.88 -16.34
CA ASN A 142 9.09 -12.53 -15.71
C ASN A 142 9.03 -11.22 -14.92
N ASP A 143 8.21 -10.30 -15.36
CA ASP A 143 8.09 -8.92 -14.85
C ASP A 143 6.73 -8.61 -14.22
N SER A 144 5.80 -9.56 -14.18
CA SER A 144 4.46 -9.34 -13.66
C SER A 144 3.81 -10.58 -13.05
N ILE A 145 2.94 -10.36 -12.06
CA ILE A 145 2.11 -11.39 -11.43
C ILE A 145 0.72 -10.83 -11.14
N THR A 146 -0.32 -11.64 -11.39
CA THR A 146 -1.70 -11.31 -11.04
C THR A 146 -2.27 -12.34 -10.09
N PHE A 147 -2.78 -11.87 -8.97
CA PHE A 147 -3.57 -12.64 -8.00
C PHE A 147 -5.04 -12.29 -8.15
N SER A 148 -5.91 -13.29 -8.02
CA SER A 148 -7.37 -13.12 -8.11
C SER A 148 -8.07 -13.74 -6.93
N LEU A 149 -9.12 -13.06 -6.45
CA LEU A 149 -9.95 -13.49 -5.34
C LEU A 149 -11.42 -13.24 -5.66
N LEU A 150 -12.25 -14.26 -5.49
CA LEU A 150 -13.70 -14.14 -5.49
C LEU A 150 -14.19 -14.16 -4.03
N ASP A 151 -14.77 -13.07 -3.59
CA ASP A 151 -15.41 -12.93 -2.28
C ASP A 151 -16.93 -13.02 -2.46
N PRO A 152 -17.59 -14.08 -1.99
CA PRO A 152 -19.03 -14.25 -2.12
C PRO A 152 -19.87 -13.46 -1.12
N GLY A 153 -19.27 -12.61 -0.27
CA GLY A 153 -19.92 -11.87 0.82
C GLY A 153 -19.38 -12.25 2.19
N TRP A 154 -18.07 -12.46 2.29
CA TRP A 154 -17.43 -12.77 3.57
C TRP A 154 -17.57 -11.62 4.58
N GLN A 155 -17.50 -11.96 5.85
CA GLN A 155 -17.58 -11.01 6.97
C GLN A 155 -18.87 -10.15 6.94
N ASN A 156 -19.98 -10.73 6.45
CA ASN A 156 -21.29 -10.07 6.31
C ASN A 156 -21.33 -8.83 5.40
N PHE A 157 -20.32 -8.61 4.57
CA PHE A 157 -20.43 -7.61 3.51
C PHE A 157 -21.48 -8.05 2.48
N PRO A 158 -22.36 -7.15 2.01
CA PRO A 158 -23.34 -7.51 0.99
C PRO A 158 -22.68 -7.84 -0.35
N GLY A 159 -23.26 -8.76 -1.07
CA GLY A 159 -22.91 -9.11 -2.44
C GLY A 159 -21.54 -9.76 -2.62
N ALA A 160 -21.34 -10.26 -3.83
CA ALA A 160 -20.08 -10.86 -4.25
C ALA A 160 -19.19 -9.82 -4.94
N VAL A 161 -17.87 -9.93 -4.72
CA VAL A 161 -16.83 -9.08 -5.33
C VAL A 161 -15.75 -9.94 -5.96
N LEU A 162 -15.38 -9.64 -7.20
CA LEU A 162 -14.18 -10.19 -7.85
C LEU A 162 -13.07 -9.15 -7.82
N THR A 163 -11.92 -9.54 -7.29
CA THR A 163 -10.75 -8.67 -7.20
C THR A 163 -9.55 -9.29 -7.91
N HIS A 164 -8.83 -8.45 -8.66
CA HIS A 164 -7.52 -8.77 -9.24
C HIS A 164 -6.48 -7.79 -8.71
N VAL A 165 -5.37 -8.32 -8.21
CA VAL A 165 -4.18 -7.54 -7.83
C VAL A 165 -3.06 -7.91 -8.78
N THR A 166 -2.59 -6.95 -9.55
CA THR A 166 -1.46 -7.13 -10.47
C THR A 166 -0.27 -6.31 -9.98
N PHE A 167 0.84 -6.98 -9.80
CA PHE A 167 2.13 -6.35 -9.55
C PHE A 167 2.99 -6.46 -10.81
N THR A 168 3.63 -5.36 -11.18
CA THR A 168 4.55 -5.31 -12.33
C THR A 168 5.82 -4.58 -11.90
N VAL A 169 6.97 -5.10 -12.28
CA VAL A 169 8.25 -4.40 -12.12
C VAL A 169 8.78 -3.93 -13.47
N GLY A 170 9.39 -2.76 -13.48
CA GLY A 170 9.91 -2.15 -14.69
C GLY A 170 11.06 -1.21 -14.39
N ASN A 171 11.55 -0.58 -15.45
CA ASN A 171 12.53 0.48 -15.38
C ASN A 171 11.97 1.70 -16.10
N GLU A 172 11.46 2.65 -15.32
CA GLU A 172 10.80 3.83 -15.88
C GLU A 172 11.80 4.83 -16.40
N VAL A 173 11.78 5.06 -17.70
CA VAL A 173 12.66 6.01 -18.40
C VAL A 173 11.95 7.35 -18.55
N THR A 174 12.58 8.41 -18.04
CA THR A 174 12.09 9.77 -18.19
C THR A 174 13.17 10.66 -18.82
N PRO A 175 12.79 11.87 -19.32
CA PRO A 175 13.79 12.81 -19.86
C PRO A 175 14.89 13.20 -18.86
N VAL A 176 14.56 13.23 -17.57
CA VAL A 176 15.53 13.56 -16.50
C VAL A 176 16.30 12.32 -16.02
N ASN A 177 15.76 11.11 -16.23
CA ASN A 177 16.38 9.84 -15.90
C ASN A 177 16.43 8.94 -17.15
N PRO A 178 17.31 9.23 -18.14
CA PRO A 178 17.34 8.49 -19.40
C PRO A 178 17.85 7.05 -19.25
N LYS A 179 18.47 6.70 -18.13
CA LYS A 179 18.82 5.31 -17.79
C LYS A 179 17.66 4.53 -17.18
N GLY A 180 16.58 5.27 -16.82
CA GLY A 180 15.44 4.74 -16.11
C GLY A 180 15.71 4.52 -14.62
N LEU A 181 14.62 4.44 -13.86
CA LEU A 181 14.62 4.11 -12.43
C LEU A 181 13.79 2.84 -12.20
N PRO A 182 14.23 1.94 -11.32
CA PRO A 182 13.45 0.75 -10.97
C PRO A 182 12.11 1.16 -10.35
N GLN A 183 11.05 0.50 -10.80
CA GLN A 183 9.69 0.79 -10.37
C GLN A 183 8.90 -0.49 -10.14
N LEU A 184 8.17 -0.54 -9.03
CA LEU A 184 7.06 -1.45 -8.81
C LEU A 184 5.75 -0.71 -9.08
N THR A 185 4.85 -1.34 -9.83
CA THR A 185 3.47 -0.87 -10.01
C THR A 185 2.53 -1.88 -9.36
N SER A 186 1.63 -1.41 -8.51
CA SER A 186 0.50 -2.17 -7.98
C SER A 186 -0.79 -1.65 -8.61
N ARG A 187 -1.59 -2.57 -9.15
CA ARG A 187 -2.91 -2.27 -9.70
C ARG A 187 -3.93 -3.24 -9.12
N ILE A 188 -4.82 -2.73 -8.28
CA ILE A 188 -5.95 -3.48 -7.70
C ILE A 188 -7.21 -3.08 -8.47
N VAL A 189 -7.92 -4.06 -9.01
CA VAL A 189 -9.19 -3.86 -9.72
C VAL A 189 -10.25 -4.72 -9.06
N SER A 190 -11.36 -4.11 -8.64
CA SER A 190 -12.46 -4.83 -8.01
C SER A 190 -13.79 -4.52 -8.69
N LEU A 191 -14.60 -5.56 -8.84
CA LEU A 191 -15.94 -5.47 -9.42
C LEU A 191 -16.96 -5.99 -8.40
N SER A 192 -17.98 -5.18 -8.09
CA SER A 192 -19.20 -5.69 -7.48
C SER A 192 -19.94 -6.56 -8.50
N LEU A 193 -20.38 -7.76 -8.09
CA LEU A 193 -20.99 -8.72 -9.03
C LEU A 193 -22.50 -8.86 -8.86
N THR A 194 -23.01 -8.73 -7.64
CA THR A 194 -24.42 -9.09 -7.34
C THR A 194 -25.22 -8.00 -6.66
N GLU A 195 -24.63 -7.24 -5.77
CA GLU A 195 -25.30 -6.21 -4.97
C GLU A 195 -24.40 -4.99 -4.78
N LYS A 196 -24.98 -3.86 -4.39
CA LYS A 196 -24.20 -2.69 -3.92
C LYS A 196 -23.41 -3.08 -2.68
N THR A 197 -22.14 -2.73 -2.65
CA THR A 197 -21.23 -3.11 -1.56
C THR A 197 -20.12 -2.09 -1.37
N PRO A 198 -19.60 -1.90 -0.15
CA PRO A 198 -18.38 -1.12 0.05
C PRO A 198 -17.18 -1.85 -0.55
N ILE A 199 -16.31 -1.08 -1.22
CA ILE A 199 -15.02 -1.57 -1.73
C ILE A 199 -13.99 -0.48 -1.55
N MET A 200 -13.00 -0.73 -0.70
CA MET A 200 -11.79 0.05 -0.57
C MET A 200 -10.65 -0.91 -0.26
N LEU A 201 -9.65 -0.99 -1.12
CA LEU A 201 -8.52 -1.91 -0.95
C LEU A 201 -7.21 -1.14 -0.96
N ALA A 202 -6.25 -1.61 -0.18
CA ALA A 202 -4.90 -1.06 -0.15
C ALA A 202 -3.84 -2.17 -0.11
N ASN A 203 -2.60 -1.83 -0.49
CA ASN A 203 -1.44 -2.65 -0.19
C ASN A 203 -0.80 -2.16 1.10
N HIS A 204 -0.67 -3.05 2.06
CA HIS A 204 -0.13 -2.76 3.39
C HIS A 204 1.37 -3.08 3.47
N ILE A 205 2.15 -2.45 2.59
CA ILE A 205 3.61 -2.68 2.51
C ILE A 205 4.31 -1.86 3.60
N TYR A 206 5.14 -2.54 4.40
CA TYR A 206 5.97 -1.93 5.43
C TYR A 206 7.35 -1.65 4.87
N TRP A 207 7.68 -0.38 4.67
CA TRP A 207 8.92 0.06 4.07
C TRP A 207 10.00 0.31 5.11
N ASN A 208 11.23 -0.10 4.82
CA ASN A 208 12.43 0.30 5.52
C ASN A 208 13.54 0.55 4.49
N LEU A 209 13.66 1.80 4.00
CA LEU A 209 14.66 2.16 3.00
C LEU A 209 16.08 2.07 3.54
N GLY A 210 16.26 2.13 4.85
CA GLY A 210 17.54 1.88 5.54
C GLY A 210 17.96 0.41 5.54
N ALA A 211 17.12 -0.51 5.01
CA ALA A 211 17.36 -1.97 4.95
C ALA A 211 17.81 -2.55 6.30
N PHE A 212 17.27 -2.05 7.39
CA PHE A 212 17.60 -2.43 8.77
C PHE A 212 19.08 -2.23 9.15
N GLN A 213 19.82 -1.39 8.44
CA GLN A 213 21.19 -0.99 8.83
C GLN A 213 21.19 -0.07 10.07
N VAL A 214 20.06 0.55 10.36
CA VAL A 214 19.82 1.41 11.52
C VAL A 214 18.52 0.98 12.23
N PRO A 215 18.37 1.24 13.54
CA PRO A 215 17.26 0.71 14.33
C PRO A 215 15.90 1.35 14.02
N THR A 216 15.87 2.55 13.47
CA THR A 216 14.63 3.30 13.22
C THR A 216 14.71 4.11 11.94
N ILE A 217 13.54 4.48 11.41
CA ILE A 217 13.37 5.39 10.27
C ILE A 217 13.30 6.87 10.69
N LEU A 218 13.55 7.20 11.93
CA LEU A 218 13.35 8.57 12.45
C LEU A 218 14.25 9.63 11.77
N ASN A 219 15.38 9.20 11.21
CA ASN A 219 16.27 10.06 10.42
C ASN A 219 15.92 10.09 8.93
N ASP A 220 14.96 9.26 8.48
CA ASP A 220 14.49 9.28 7.10
C ASP A 220 13.69 10.56 6.87
N THR A 221 13.81 11.13 5.67
CA THR A 221 13.09 12.36 5.29
C THR A 221 11.84 12.00 4.53
N LEU A 222 10.70 12.48 5.01
CA LEU A 222 9.38 12.34 4.38
C LEU A 222 8.93 13.70 3.82
N HIS A 223 8.37 13.70 2.60
CA HIS A 223 7.77 14.84 1.96
C HIS A 223 6.45 14.43 1.30
N MET A 224 5.36 15.09 1.66
CA MET A 224 3.99 14.83 1.19
C MET A 224 3.36 16.15 0.72
N PRO A 225 3.73 16.67 -0.46
CA PRO A 225 3.40 18.04 -0.87
C PRO A 225 1.90 18.33 -1.01
N LEU A 226 1.08 17.28 -1.18
CA LEU A 226 -0.37 17.40 -1.35
C LEU A 226 -1.16 17.17 -0.05
N ALA A 227 -0.48 16.77 1.04
CA ALA A 227 -1.10 16.33 2.29
C ALA A 227 -1.27 17.48 3.29
N SER A 228 -2.00 18.54 2.92
CA SER A 228 -2.26 19.68 3.82
C SER A 228 -3.35 19.38 4.86
N ARG A 229 -4.11 18.30 4.69
CA ARG A 229 -5.23 17.89 5.56
C ARG A 229 -5.19 16.39 5.79
N TYR A 230 -5.85 15.94 6.86
CA TYR A 230 -6.02 14.54 7.19
C TYR A 230 -7.40 14.27 7.80
N VAL A 231 -7.86 13.01 7.74
CA VAL A 231 -9.06 12.55 8.44
C VAL A 231 -8.71 12.39 9.91
N GLN A 232 -9.34 13.18 10.78
CA GLN A 232 -9.05 13.14 12.21
C GLN A 232 -9.78 11.98 12.88
N GLY A 233 -9.02 11.12 13.56
CA GLY A 233 -9.53 10.08 14.46
C GLY A 233 -9.74 10.58 15.89
N ASP A 234 -10.44 9.78 16.66
CA ASP A 234 -10.55 9.91 18.12
C ASP A 234 -9.39 9.19 18.83
N ASN A 235 -9.51 8.96 20.14
CA ASN A 235 -8.47 8.31 20.94
C ASN A 235 -8.20 6.83 20.59
N ILE A 236 -9.04 6.20 19.78
CA ILE A 236 -8.89 4.83 19.27
C ILE A 236 -8.84 4.81 17.74
N GLU A 237 -8.47 5.96 17.14
CA GLU A 237 -8.24 6.15 15.70
C GLU A 237 -9.47 5.98 14.80
N ILE A 238 -10.66 5.97 15.40
CA ILE A 238 -11.91 5.96 14.65
C ILE A 238 -12.23 7.39 14.18
N PRO A 239 -12.53 7.62 12.88
CA PRO A 239 -12.89 8.94 12.37
C PRO A 239 -14.01 9.60 13.15
N ASN A 240 -13.82 10.86 13.51
CA ASN A 240 -14.77 11.65 14.30
C ASN A 240 -15.60 12.64 13.47
N GLY A 241 -15.48 12.57 12.14
CA GLY A 241 -16.18 13.46 11.20
C GLY A 241 -15.41 14.74 10.86
N THR A 242 -14.26 14.98 11.46
CA THR A 242 -13.46 16.19 11.25
C THR A 242 -12.38 15.97 10.20
N ILE A 243 -12.27 16.90 9.26
CA ILE A 243 -11.10 17.02 8.38
C ILE A 243 -10.23 18.13 8.96
N ALA A 244 -9.06 17.78 9.46
CA ALA A 244 -8.15 18.69 10.15
C ALA A 244 -6.98 19.12 9.26
N GLU A 245 -6.41 20.31 9.54
CA GLU A 245 -5.21 20.83 8.86
C GLU A 245 -3.95 20.37 9.58
N VAL A 246 -2.96 19.88 8.82
CA VAL A 246 -1.70 19.37 9.38
C VAL A 246 -0.84 20.47 10.00
N SER A 247 -0.92 21.71 9.46
CA SER A 247 -0.09 22.83 9.87
C SER A 247 -0.36 23.34 11.30
N VAL A 248 -1.56 23.07 11.82
CA VAL A 248 -1.95 23.49 13.18
C VAL A 248 -2.17 22.31 14.13
N SER A 249 -2.39 21.10 13.61
CA SER A 249 -2.57 19.91 14.40
C SER A 249 -1.24 19.48 15.02
N TYR A 250 -1.26 19.11 16.30
CA TYR A 250 -0.06 18.62 17.01
C TYR A 250 1.14 19.56 16.84
N ASN A 251 0.93 20.88 16.95
CA ASN A 251 1.95 21.93 16.77
C ASN A 251 2.64 21.85 15.38
N GLY A 252 1.96 21.36 14.33
CA GLY A 252 2.51 21.15 12.99
C GLY A 252 3.43 19.91 12.88
N ALA A 253 3.43 19.03 13.89
CA ALA A 253 4.25 17.82 13.83
C ALA A 253 3.83 16.86 12.71
N LEU A 254 2.55 16.88 12.29
CA LEU A 254 2.03 16.12 11.15
C LEU A 254 2.24 16.82 9.80
N ASP A 255 2.82 18.03 9.76
CA ASP A 255 3.04 18.75 8.51
C ASP A 255 4.29 18.24 7.79
N TYR A 256 4.07 17.40 6.79
CA TYR A 256 5.06 16.90 5.83
C TYR A 256 4.91 17.54 4.45
N THR A 257 4.19 18.67 4.32
CA THR A 257 4.10 19.40 3.04
C THR A 257 5.43 20.00 2.60
N TYR A 258 6.40 20.00 3.49
CA TYR A 258 7.82 20.28 3.24
C TYR A 258 8.68 19.08 3.66
N PRO A 259 9.84 18.86 3.02
CA PRO A 259 10.74 17.76 3.42
C PRO A 259 11.14 17.89 4.90
N LYS A 260 10.85 16.85 5.69
CA LYS A 260 11.11 16.84 7.13
C LYS A 260 11.50 15.43 7.57
N GLN A 261 12.45 15.31 8.52
CA GLN A 261 12.73 14.02 9.15
C GLN A 261 11.50 13.52 9.90
N ILE A 262 11.22 12.21 9.79
CA ILE A 262 10.08 11.57 10.48
C ILE A 262 10.17 11.78 12.01
N GLY A 263 11.37 11.77 12.56
CA GLY A 263 11.61 12.02 13.99
C GLY A 263 11.58 13.47 14.42
N ALA A 264 11.46 14.44 13.49
CA ALA A 264 11.38 15.84 13.85
C ALA A 264 10.05 16.15 14.57
N ASN A 265 10.13 16.74 15.75
CA ASN A 265 8.98 17.06 16.61
C ASN A 265 8.14 15.80 16.98
N LEU A 266 8.80 14.63 17.11
CA LEU A 266 8.12 13.37 17.38
C LEU A 266 7.26 13.41 18.66
N ASP A 267 7.74 14.05 19.73
CA ASP A 267 7.01 14.14 21.00
C ASP A 267 5.71 14.93 20.88
N ASP A 268 5.65 15.91 19.96
CA ASP A 268 4.42 16.66 19.67
C ASP A 268 3.34 15.81 19.00
N THR A 269 3.68 14.65 18.45
CA THR A 269 2.69 13.72 17.84
C THR A 269 1.96 12.86 18.87
N THR A 270 2.20 13.05 20.16
CA THR A 270 1.51 12.25 21.21
C THR A 270 0.00 12.45 21.13
N GLY A 271 -0.73 11.34 20.94
CA GLY A 271 -2.17 11.30 20.69
C GLY A 271 -2.56 11.32 19.22
N ALA A 272 -1.64 11.51 18.28
CA ALA A 272 -1.94 11.49 16.85
C ALA A 272 -2.21 10.08 16.29
N CYS A 273 -1.70 9.05 16.97
CA CYS A 273 -1.90 7.64 16.69
C CYS A 273 -2.65 6.92 17.80
N GLY A 274 -3.70 7.55 18.37
CA GLY A 274 -4.48 7.01 19.47
C GLY A 274 -3.98 7.40 20.87
N TYR A 275 -4.69 6.93 21.88
CA TYR A 275 -4.43 7.31 23.29
C TYR A 275 -3.02 6.89 23.74
N ASN A 276 -2.25 7.84 24.29
CA ASN A 276 -0.86 7.65 24.72
C ASN A 276 0.10 7.11 23.65
N CYS A 277 -0.28 7.12 22.39
CA CYS A 277 0.59 6.78 21.28
C CYS A 277 1.36 8.01 20.81
N THR A 278 2.67 7.86 20.58
CA THR A 278 3.53 8.86 19.94
C THR A 278 4.01 8.32 18.61
N GLY A 279 3.84 9.08 17.55
CA GLY A 279 4.13 8.70 16.16
C GLY A 279 3.00 9.09 15.23
N VAL A 280 3.02 8.57 14.01
CA VAL A 280 2.02 8.83 12.98
C VAL A 280 1.23 7.56 12.71
N ASP A 281 -0.10 7.66 12.67
CA ASP A 281 -1.04 6.67 12.15
C ASP A 281 -2.28 7.42 11.65
N ASN A 282 -2.15 8.08 10.50
CA ASN A 282 -3.14 9.03 10.05
C ASN A 282 -3.40 8.93 8.54
N CYS A 283 -4.66 9.10 8.15
CA CYS A 283 -5.11 9.17 6.76
C CYS A 283 -4.95 10.60 6.21
N PHE A 284 -3.88 10.84 5.48
CA PHE A 284 -3.58 12.12 4.83
C PHE A 284 -4.31 12.24 3.50
N ILE A 285 -4.99 13.37 3.31
CA ILE A 285 -5.77 13.66 2.12
C ILE A 285 -4.87 14.20 1.02
N ASN A 286 -4.86 13.56 -0.14
CA ASN A 286 -4.18 14.01 -1.34
C ASN A 286 -4.98 15.16 -1.98
N THR A 287 -4.67 16.40 -1.64
CA THR A 287 -5.31 17.58 -2.22
C THR A 287 -4.84 17.74 -3.67
N ARG A 288 -5.62 17.18 -4.60
CA ARG A 288 -5.32 17.20 -6.04
C ARG A 288 -5.74 18.52 -6.65
N ASP A 289 -4.99 18.97 -7.64
CA ASP A 289 -5.41 20.04 -8.53
C ASP A 289 -6.66 19.56 -9.31
N PRO A 290 -7.75 20.36 -9.39
CA PRO A 290 -8.96 20.01 -10.09
C PRO A 290 -8.80 19.74 -11.59
N TYR A 291 -7.66 20.12 -12.17
CA TYR A 291 -7.32 19.83 -13.57
C TYR A 291 -6.80 18.40 -13.79
N TYR A 292 -6.42 17.66 -12.74
CA TYR A 292 -6.06 16.26 -12.89
C TYR A 292 -7.29 15.41 -13.22
N GLN A 293 -7.12 14.48 -14.16
CA GLN A 293 -8.15 13.47 -14.41
C GLN A 293 -8.35 12.62 -13.13
N PRO A 294 -9.58 12.17 -12.83
CA PRO A 294 -9.86 11.40 -11.61
C PRO A 294 -8.94 10.18 -11.42
N ASP A 295 -8.61 9.48 -12.50
CA ASP A 295 -7.79 8.27 -12.46
C ASP A 295 -6.29 8.51 -12.76
N SER A 296 -5.85 9.78 -12.81
CA SER A 296 -4.45 10.09 -13.05
C SER A 296 -3.58 9.71 -11.86
N LEU A 297 -2.42 9.13 -12.14
CA LEU A 297 -1.34 9.03 -11.18
C LEU A 297 -0.83 10.42 -10.82
N VAL A 298 -0.84 10.74 -9.54
CA VAL A 298 -0.32 12.00 -8.99
C VAL A 298 0.78 11.67 -7.99
N PRO A 299 1.98 12.28 -8.09
CA PRO A 299 3.02 12.12 -7.09
C PRO A 299 2.54 12.66 -5.74
N ILE A 300 2.60 11.80 -4.71
CA ILE A 300 2.08 12.13 -3.38
C ILE A 300 3.13 12.09 -2.27
N ILE A 301 4.15 11.24 -2.42
CA ILE A 301 5.17 11.04 -1.40
C ILE A 301 6.55 10.97 -2.04
N HIS A 302 7.52 11.63 -1.39
CA HIS A 302 8.95 11.36 -1.54
C HIS A 302 9.50 10.96 -0.17
N LEU A 303 10.14 9.80 -0.09
CA LEU A 303 10.79 9.27 1.10
C LEU A 303 12.25 8.98 0.78
N SER A 304 13.17 9.33 1.69
CA SER A 304 14.59 9.04 1.51
C SER A 304 15.25 8.61 2.82
N SER A 305 16.17 7.65 2.74
CA SER A 305 16.93 7.18 3.90
C SER A 305 18.41 7.52 3.77
N PRO A 306 19.02 8.25 4.72
CA PRO A 306 20.45 8.52 4.69
C PRO A 306 21.31 7.29 4.98
N ALA A 307 20.75 6.21 5.51
CA ALA A 307 21.49 4.98 5.85
C ALA A 307 21.99 4.24 4.60
N THR A 308 21.17 4.19 3.56
CA THR A 308 21.44 3.51 2.29
C THR A 308 21.58 4.48 1.10
N GLY A 309 21.08 5.70 1.27
CA GLY A 309 20.90 6.65 0.19
C GLY A 309 19.71 6.31 -0.73
N ILE A 310 18.90 5.28 -0.44
CA ILE A 310 17.74 4.92 -1.25
C ILE A 310 16.65 5.97 -1.10
N THR A 311 16.02 6.32 -2.24
CA THR A 311 14.81 7.15 -2.30
C THR A 311 13.63 6.35 -2.86
N LEU A 312 12.41 6.73 -2.44
CA LEU A 312 11.15 6.16 -2.90
C LEU A 312 10.20 7.29 -3.24
N ASP A 313 9.76 7.34 -4.50
CA ASP A 313 8.70 8.23 -4.98
C ASP A 313 7.42 7.41 -5.18
N VAL A 314 6.33 7.83 -4.53
CA VAL A 314 5.01 7.20 -4.64
C VAL A 314 4.06 8.11 -5.41
N ALA A 315 3.44 7.55 -6.45
CA ALA A 315 2.34 8.21 -7.15
C ALA A 315 1.11 7.29 -7.17
N THR A 316 -0.09 7.88 -7.06
CA THR A 316 -1.34 7.11 -7.00
C THR A 316 -2.51 7.87 -7.61
N ASN A 317 -3.56 7.12 -7.98
CA ASN A 317 -4.86 7.68 -8.33
C ASN A 317 -5.78 7.82 -7.10
N GLN A 318 -5.35 7.40 -5.90
CA GLN A 318 -6.18 7.40 -4.71
C GLN A 318 -6.30 8.78 -4.05
N ALA A 319 -7.44 9.01 -3.37
CA ALA A 319 -7.78 10.29 -2.74
C ALA A 319 -6.99 10.58 -1.46
N ALA A 320 -6.42 9.56 -0.83
CA ALA A 320 -5.66 9.67 0.41
C ALA A 320 -4.52 8.66 0.47
N ALA A 321 -3.72 8.77 1.52
CA ALA A 321 -2.76 7.77 1.94
C ALA A 321 -2.74 7.67 3.46
N GLN A 322 -2.91 6.46 4.00
CA GLN A 322 -2.59 6.18 5.39
C GLN A 322 -1.09 6.08 5.56
N ILE A 323 -0.59 6.78 6.55
CA ILE A 323 0.83 6.72 6.96
C ILE A 323 0.89 6.19 8.38
N TYR A 324 1.60 5.07 8.56
CA TYR A 324 1.83 4.47 9.85
C TYR A 324 3.34 4.28 10.09
N THR A 325 3.88 4.87 11.14
CA THR A 325 5.33 4.84 11.44
C THR A 325 5.74 3.67 12.34
N CYS A 326 5.05 2.55 12.24
CA CYS A 326 5.34 1.31 12.98
C CYS A 326 5.42 1.52 14.50
N ASN A 327 4.50 2.34 15.04
CA ASN A 327 4.46 2.72 16.46
C ASN A 327 4.20 1.52 17.38
N GLY A 328 3.46 0.50 16.87
CA GLY A 328 3.11 -0.73 17.59
C GLY A 328 4.19 -1.81 17.56
N GLN A 329 5.24 -1.66 16.75
CA GLN A 329 6.33 -2.64 16.72
C GLN A 329 7.16 -2.54 17.99
N ASN A 330 7.56 -3.67 18.55
CA ASN A 330 8.14 -3.75 19.91
C ASN A 330 9.47 -4.51 19.99
N GLY A 331 10.08 -4.83 18.83
CA GLY A 331 11.36 -5.55 18.79
C GLY A 331 11.24 -7.05 19.04
N THR A 332 10.07 -7.66 18.88
CA THR A 332 9.88 -9.12 19.06
C THR A 332 9.86 -9.90 17.74
N ILE A 333 9.60 -9.23 16.61
CA ILE A 333 9.55 -9.86 15.29
C ILE A 333 10.93 -9.75 14.65
N PRO A 334 11.59 -10.86 14.30
CA PRO A 334 12.90 -10.83 13.66
C PRO A 334 12.78 -10.26 12.25
N ILE A 335 13.83 -9.54 11.80
CA ILE A 335 14.00 -9.22 10.39
C ILE A 335 14.26 -10.49 9.58
N LYS A 336 14.12 -10.43 8.24
CA LYS A 336 14.43 -11.58 7.38
C LYS A 336 15.90 -11.98 7.49
N SER A 337 16.16 -13.29 7.44
CA SER A 337 17.52 -13.84 7.50
C SER A 337 18.43 -13.28 6.40
N SER A 338 17.85 -13.01 5.21
CA SER A 338 18.55 -12.39 4.09
C SER A 338 19.01 -10.95 4.39
N GLN A 339 18.18 -10.15 5.05
CA GLN A 339 18.50 -8.78 5.46
C GLN A 339 19.62 -8.78 6.51
N LYS A 340 19.51 -9.66 7.51
CA LYS A 340 20.54 -9.83 8.53
C LYS A 340 21.88 -10.21 7.91
N ALA A 341 21.91 -11.25 7.07
CA ALA A 341 23.12 -11.71 6.40
C ALA A 341 23.75 -10.62 5.50
N ALA A 342 22.93 -9.83 4.79
CA ALA A 342 23.43 -8.73 3.96
C ALA A 342 24.11 -7.64 4.82
N ASN A 343 23.50 -7.27 5.97
CA ASN A 343 24.06 -6.27 6.88
C ASN A 343 25.37 -6.76 7.54
N GLU A 344 25.43 -8.03 7.95
CA GLU A 344 26.64 -8.64 8.48
C GLU A 344 27.77 -8.67 7.45
N ALA A 345 27.49 -9.09 6.21
CA ALA A 345 28.44 -9.11 5.12
C ALA A 345 28.98 -7.72 4.73
N ALA A 346 28.13 -6.69 4.86
CA ALA A 346 28.50 -5.30 4.61
C ALA A 346 29.24 -4.65 5.80
N GLY A 347 29.37 -5.33 6.94
CA GLY A 347 29.97 -4.79 8.16
C GLY A 347 29.16 -3.63 8.77
N LYS A 348 27.87 -3.58 8.48
CA LYS A 348 26.98 -2.48 8.95
C LYS A 348 26.42 -2.70 10.36
N GLY A 349 26.58 -3.89 10.94
CA GLY A 349 25.99 -4.26 12.22
C GLY A 349 24.47 -4.49 12.10
N GLY A 350 23.70 -3.45 11.76
CA GLY A 350 22.26 -3.56 11.60
C GLY A 350 21.51 -3.89 12.90
N VAL A 351 20.25 -4.29 12.75
CA VAL A 351 19.38 -4.76 13.84
C VAL A 351 18.89 -6.17 13.57
N ASP A 352 18.51 -6.89 14.62
CA ASP A 352 17.99 -8.26 14.51
C ASP A 352 16.46 -8.33 14.46
N TYR A 353 15.79 -7.26 14.87
CA TYR A 353 14.33 -7.23 15.06
C TYR A 353 13.72 -5.94 14.50
N VAL A 354 12.45 -6.01 14.14
CA VAL A 354 11.64 -4.84 13.77
C VAL A 354 11.29 -4.05 15.02
N ASN A 355 12.00 -2.97 15.25
CA ASN A 355 11.81 -2.11 16.41
C ASN A 355 10.63 -1.13 16.24
N LYS A 356 10.21 -0.50 17.35
CA LYS A 356 9.34 0.67 17.27
C LYS A 356 9.99 1.72 16.36
N TYR A 357 9.21 2.27 15.45
CA TYR A 357 9.68 3.15 14.36
C TYR A 357 10.71 2.50 13.42
N GLY A 358 10.72 1.18 13.32
CA GLY A 358 11.61 0.45 12.41
C GLY A 358 11.11 0.37 10.98
N CYS A 359 9.94 0.92 10.67
CA CYS A 359 9.36 0.93 9.33
C CYS A 359 8.32 2.03 9.17
N ILE A 360 7.88 2.25 7.92
CA ILE A 360 6.74 3.10 7.57
C ILE A 360 5.80 2.33 6.66
N VAL A 361 4.50 2.41 6.91
CA VAL A 361 3.47 1.91 6.00
C VAL A 361 2.94 3.09 5.19
N ILE A 362 2.68 2.84 3.91
CA ILE A 362 2.08 3.78 2.97
C ILE A 362 0.96 3.03 2.26
N GLU A 363 -0.27 3.23 2.72
CA GLU A 363 -1.47 2.65 2.10
C GLU A 363 -2.14 3.72 1.24
N THR A 364 -2.02 3.58 -0.07
CA THR A 364 -2.79 4.44 -0.98
C THR A 364 -4.23 3.95 -1.00
N GLU A 365 -5.18 4.79 -0.58
CA GLU A 365 -6.57 4.41 -0.36
C GLU A 365 -7.54 5.59 -0.48
N GLY A 366 -8.84 5.34 -0.25
CA GLY A 366 -9.87 6.36 -0.04
C GLY A 366 -9.74 7.07 1.31
N TRP A 367 -10.74 7.88 1.67
CA TRP A 367 -10.78 8.47 3.01
C TRP A 367 -11.41 7.45 3.97
N ILE A 368 -10.72 7.16 5.06
CA ILE A 368 -11.18 6.17 6.03
C ILE A 368 -12.58 6.50 6.56
N ASP A 369 -13.43 5.47 6.67
CA ASP A 369 -14.83 5.55 7.14
C ASP A 369 -15.73 6.53 6.34
N ALA A 370 -15.33 6.95 5.14
CA ALA A 370 -16.12 7.90 4.35
C ALA A 370 -17.50 7.35 3.95
N ILE A 371 -17.69 6.03 4.00
CA ILE A 371 -19.01 5.40 3.82
C ILE A 371 -20.03 5.87 4.87
N ASN A 372 -19.59 6.35 6.04
CA ASN A 372 -20.40 6.89 7.12
C ASN A 372 -20.49 8.42 7.11
N TYR A 373 -19.75 9.10 6.19
CA TYR A 373 -19.70 10.55 6.03
C TYR A 373 -20.00 10.96 4.58
N PRO A 374 -21.24 10.75 4.09
CA PRO A 374 -21.61 11.01 2.69
C PRO A 374 -21.38 12.47 2.27
N GLU A 375 -21.36 13.42 3.22
CA GLU A 375 -21.04 14.83 2.99
C GLU A 375 -19.61 15.08 2.51
N TRP A 376 -18.70 14.12 2.70
CA TRP A 376 -17.34 14.21 2.16
C TRP A 376 -17.28 13.94 0.64
N GLY A 377 -18.34 13.40 0.05
CA GLY A 377 -18.48 13.18 -1.39
C GLY A 377 -17.55 12.10 -1.94
N GLN A 378 -17.08 11.17 -1.09
CA GLN A 378 -16.25 10.06 -1.52
C GLN A 378 -17.11 8.90 -2.03
N GLN A 379 -16.70 8.26 -3.13
CA GLN A 379 -17.38 7.08 -3.64
C GLN A 379 -16.68 5.82 -3.10
N GLU A 380 -17.34 5.12 -2.19
CA GLU A 380 -16.81 3.87 -1.60
C GLU A 380 -17.82 2.72 -1.66
N ILE A 381 -19.05 2.99 -2.15
CA ILE A 381 -20.08 1.98 -2.41
C ILE A 381 -20.26 1.83 -3.91
N TYR A 382 -20.18 0.60 -4.39
CA TYR A 382 -20.21 0.25 -5.82
C TYR A 382 -21.30 -0.76 -6.10
N ALA A 383 -22.03 -0.55 -7.20
CA ALA A 383 -23.04 -1.44 -7.71
C ALA A 383 -22.50 -2.33 -8.85
N PRO A 384 -23.16 -3.45 -9.19
CA PRO A 384 -22.73 -4.32 -10.29
C PRO A 384 -22.67 -3.65 -11.68
N TYR A 385 -23.35 -2.52 -11.85
CA TYR A 385 -23.37 -1.75 -13.09
C TYR A 385 -22.42 -0.55 -13.08
N ASP A 386 -21.72 -0.32 -11.96
CA ASP A 386 -20.72 0.72 -11.89
C ASP A 386 -19.41 0.27 -12.58
N ALA A 387 -18.57 1.24 -12.93
CA ALA A 387 -17.22 0.93 -13.38
C ALA A 387 -16.44 0.20 -12.25
N PRO A 388 -15.54 -0.71 -12.61
CA PRO A 388 -14.66 -1.33 -11.61
C PRO A 388 -13.91 -0.29 -10.78
N THR A 389 -13.72 -0.55 -9.49
CA THR A 389 -12.78 0.26 -8.71
C THR A 389 -11.36 0.00 -9.18
N VAL A 390 -10.53 1.02 -9.20
CA VAL A 390 -9.11 0.88 -9.51
C VAL A 390 -8.29 1.61 -8.47
N ASN A 391 -7.48 0.87 -7.70
CA ASN A 391 -6.39 1.44 -6.94
C ASN A 391 -5.11 1.20 -7.73
N LEU A 392 -4.48 2.26 -8.19
CA LEU A 392 -3.23 2.23 -8.93
C LEU A 392 -2.18 3.03 -8.17
N ALA A 393 -1.06 2.38 -7.86
CA ALA A 393 0.08 3.00 -7.22
C ALA A 393 1.38 2.61 -7.91
N THR A 394 2.31 3.55 -8.04
CA THR A 394 3.68 3.31 -8.48
C THR A 394 4.65 3.67 -7.36
N TYR A 395 5.66 2.83 -7.21
CA TYR A 395 6.74 2.94 -6.24
C TYR A 395 8.05 2.96 -7.03
N GLN A 396 8.58 4.16 -7.26
CA GLN A 396 9.79 4.37 -8.04
C GLN A 396 10.98 4.59 -7.11
N PHE A 397 12.08 3.89 -7.37
CA PHE A 397 13.26 3.93 -6.51
C PHE A 397 14.40 4.67 -7.20
N GLY A 398 15.11 5.48 -6.40
CA GLY A 398 16.31 6.21 -6.79
C GLY A 398 17.35 6.21 -5.68
N THR A 399 18.35 7.06 -5.83
CA THR A 399 19.37 7.30 -4.79
C THR A 399 19.60 8.80 -4.61
N LEU A 400 19.98 9.19 -3.37
CA LEU A 400 20.39 10.55 -3.01
C LEU A 400 21.63 10.99 -3.78
#